data_3534df9f168ed53f60d873aa003ddacd
#
_entry.id   3534df9f168ed53f60d873aa003ddacd
#
_cell.length_a   1.000
_cell.length_b   1.000
_cell.length_c   1.000
_cell.angle_alpha   90.00
_cell.angle_beta   90.00
_cell.angle_gamma   90.00
#
_symmetry.space_group_name_H-M   'P 1'
#
loop_
_entity.id
_entity.type
_entity.pdbx_description
1 polymer ?
#
loop_
_entity_poly.entity_id
_entity_poly.type
_entity_poly.pdbx_seq_one_letter_code
_entity_poly.pdbx_strand_id
1 'polypeptide(L)'
;KSSAASDVYKRQINNCMEVSTNPSCISISVMKNSYTNELIEKSKKFAISILNKDVSSEMVKKFELFSGRKNDKFQNISTVMDKNNVPYVTKNVSTVISANVISKFDLGTHTLFIAQVIDINDINNSKPITYDEYQKNVVLKEKNKASSQHIIGWKCRRCGYVHIGEILPNNFICPLCGRGKDDFDPIFKEEIEN
;
A
#
# COMPACT_ATOMS: atom_id res chain seq x y z
N LYS A 1 27.33 0.12 1.21
CA LYS A 1 26.77 0.15 -0.16
C LYS A 1 25.36 -0.36 -0.06
N SER A 2 24.39 0.55 0.13
CA SER A 2 22.97 0.23 0.07
C SER A 2 22.64 -0.09 -1.38
N SER A 3 22.26 -1.32 -1.68
CA SER A 3 21.82 -1.70 -3.01
C SER A 3 20.46 -1.04 -3.27
N ALA A 4 20.32 -0.37 -4.41
CA ALA A 4 19.09 0.28 -4.86
C ALA A 4 17.85 -0.67 -4.94
N ALA A 5 18.06 -1.97 -4.76
CA ALA A 5 17.01 -2.98 -4.76
C ALA A 5 16.17 -3.02 -3.47
N SER A 6 16.70 -2.56 -2.33
CA SER A 6 15.99 -2.63 -1.03
C SER A 6 14.89 -1.57 -0.86
N ASP A 7 14.84 -0.58 -1.73
CA ASP A 7 13.94 0.57 -1.56
C ASP A 7 12.63 0.48 -2.36
N VAL A 8 12.40 -0.60 -3.11
CA VAL A 8 11.49 -0.56 -4.25
C VAL A 8 10.00 -0.65 -3.90
N TYR A 9 9.53 -1.26 -2.81
CA TYR A 9 8.08 -1.58 -2.69
C TYR A 9 7.49 -1.37 -1.30
N LYS A 10 7.13 -0.15 -1.01
CA LYS A 10 6.72 0.22 0.35
C LYS A 10 5.37 0.93 0.41
N ARG A 11 4.35 0.41 -0.29
CA ARG A 11 3.00 0.98 -0.20
C ARG A 11 1.92 -0.07 -0.39
N GLN A 12 0.82 0.08 0.36
CA GLN A 12 -0.41 -0.62 0.07
C GLN A 12 -1.03 -0.01 -1.20
N ILE A 13 -1.45 -0.86 -2.12
CA ILE A 13 -2.30 -0.51 -3.26
C ILE A 13 -3.63 -1.24 -3.09
N ASN A 14 -4.73 -0.56 -3.38
CA ASN A 14 -6.07 -1.12 -3.24
C ASN A 14 -6.55 -1.80 -4.52
N ASN A 15 -5.92 -1.49 -5.65
CA ASN A 15 -6.36 -1.96 -6.96
C ASN A 15 -5.17 -2.51 -7.76
N CYS A 16 -5.21 -3.82 -8.00
CA CYS A 16 -4.45 -4.49 -9.03
C CYS A 16 -5.46 -5.23 -9.92
N MET A 17 -5.40 -5.01 -11.21
CA MET A 17 -6.38 -5.55 -12.15
C MET A 17 -5.66 -6.18 -13.33
N GLU A 18 -6.10 -7.37 -13.74
CA GLU A 18 -5.68 -7.97 -15.00
C GLU A 18 -6.23 -7.15 -16.17
N VAL A 19 -5.39 -6.83 -17.14
CA VAL A 19 -5.74 -6.01 -18.32
C VAL A 19 -5.44 -6.71 -19.64
N SER A 20 -4.72 -7.83 -19.62
CA SER A 20 -4.45 -8.68 -20.77
C SER A 20 -4.10 -10.09 -20.30
N THR A 21 -4.52 -11.10 -21.07
CA THR A 21 -4.24 -12.51 -20.80
C THR A 21 -3.08 -13.06 -21.62
N ASN A 22 -2.80 -12.48 -22.78
CA ASN A 22 -1.68 -12.88 -23.65
C ASN A 22 -1.05 -11.67 -24.36
N PRO A 23 0.10 -11.16 -23.91
CA PRO A 23 0.80 -11.56 -22.70
C PRO A 23 0.00 -11.22 -21.43
N SER A 24 0.17 -11.99 -20.36
CA SER A 24 -0.47 -11.66 -19.08
C SER A 24 0.04 -10.35 -18.55
N CYS A 25 -0.88 -9.38 -18.39
CA CYS A 25 -0.56 -8.04 -17.92
C CYS A 25 -1.51 -7.59 -16.83
N ILE A 26 -0.95 -6.85 -15.89
CA ILE A 26 -1.69 -6.23 -14.79
C ILE A 26 -1.53 -4.71 -14.80
N SER A 27 -2.51 -4.01 -14.26
CA SER A 27 -2.42 -2.58 -14.00
C SER A 27 -2.43 -2.27 -12.51
N ILE A 28 -1.65 -1.26 -12.11
CA ILE A 28 -1.67 -0.67 -10.78
C ILE A 28 -1.67 0.85 -10.88
N SER A 29 -2.41 1.50 -9.97
CA SER A 29 -2.42 2.97 -9.86
C SER A 29 -1.68 3.39 -8.59
N VAL A 30 -0.63 4.19 -8.75
CA VAL A 30 0.24 4.63 -7.65
C VAL A 30 0.26 6.14 -7.58
N MET A 31 0.11 6.69 -6.37
CA MET A 31 0.13 8.14 -6.16
C MET A 31 1.45 8.76 -6.63
N LYS A 32 1.37 9.78 -7.50
CA LYS A 32 2.49 10.37 -8.22
C LYS A 32 3.59 10.92 -7.30
N ASN A 33 3.21 11.55 -6.19
CA ASN A 33 4.14 12.13 -5.24
C ASN A 33 4.69 11.11 -4.22
N SER A 34 4.42 9.81 -4.40
CA SER A 34 4.92 8.77 -3.49
C SER A 34 6.31 8.31 -3.88
N TYR A 35 7.10 7.94 -2.86
CA TYR A 35 8.42 7.33 -3.08
C TYR A 35 8.33 6.02 -3.89
N THR A 36 7.26 5.24 -3.70
CA THR A 36 7.00 4.03 -4.48
C THR A 36 6.87 4.33 -5.98
N ASN A 37 6.19 5.42 -6.34
CA ASN A 37 6.07 5.83 -7.74
C ASN A 37 7.43 6.10 -8.36
N GLU A 38 8.28 6.88 -7.69
CA GLU A 38 9.64 7.18 -8.15
C GLU A 38 10.48 5.91 -8.35
N LEU A 39 10.36 4.97 -7.41
CA LEU A 39 11.10 3.71 -7.46
C LEU A 39 10.63 2.84 -8.62
N ILE A 40 9.32 2.70 -8.84
CA ILE A 40 8.77 1.96 -9.99
C ILE A 40 9.16 2.63 -11.31
N GLU A 41 9.08 3.96 -11.39
CA GLU A 41 9.51 4.69 -12.59
C GLU A 41 10.99 4.47 -12.92
N LYS A 42 11.83 4.40 -11.89
CA LYS A 42 13.27 4.20 -12.05
C LYS A 42 13.64 2.75 -12.36
N SER A 43 13.08 1.80 -11.62
CA SER A 43 13.42 0.36 -11.74
C SER A 43 12.69 -0.34 -12.87
N LYS A 44 11.52 0.16 -13.29
CA LYS A 44 10.61 -0.45 -14.26
C LYS A 44 10.11 -1.83 -13.85
N LYS A 45 10.08 -2.14 -12.57
CA LYS A 45 9.66 -3.43 -12.02
C LYS A 45 9.06 -3.29 -10.64
N PHE A 46 8.20 -4.23 -10.27
CA PHE A 46 7.63 -4.31 -8.93
C PHE A 46 7.17 -5.73 -8.60
N ALA A 47 6.99 -6.00 -7.32
CA ALA A 47 6.32 -7.19 -6.79
C ALA A 47 5.09 -6.80 -5.97
N ILE A 48 4.02 -7.57 -6.07
CA ILE A 48 2.78 -7.40 -5.29
C ILE A 48 2.64 -8.59 -4.36
N SER A 49 2.57 -8.34 -3.06
CA SER A 49 2.21 -9.34 -2.05
C SER A 49 0.71 -9.28 -1.79
N ILE A 50 -0.03 -10.29 -2.19
CA ILE A 50 -1.48 -10.41 -1.95
C ILE A 50 -1.67 -10.92 -0.54
N LEU A 51 -2.26 -10.07 0.31
CA LEU A 51 -2.46 -10.38 1.73
C LEU A 51 -3.54 -11.44 1.93
N ASN A 52 -3.37 -12.28 2.94
CA ASN A 52 -4.35 -13.27 3.36
C ASN A 52 -5.20 -12.80 4.55
N LYS A 53 -6.13 -13.64 5.00
CA LYS A 53 -7.07 -13.30 6.09
C LYS A 53 -6.42 -13.15 7.47
N ASP A 54 -5.18 -13.61 7.63
CA ASP A 54 -4.44 -13.54 8.89
C ASP A 54 -3.65 -12.22 9.02
N VAL A 55 -3.81 -11.31 8.05
CA VAL A 55 -3.12 -10.01 8.09
C VAL A 55 -3.54 -9.20 9.31
N SER A 56 -2.56 -8.68 10.03
CA SER A 56 -2.80 -7.75 11.13
C SER A 56 -2.89 -6.31 10.61
N SER A 57 -3.69 -5.50 11.31
CA SER A 57 -3.74 -4.05 11.05
C SER A 57 -2.40 -3.37 11.23
N GLU A 58 -1.61 -3.79 12.22
CA GLU A 58 -0.27 -3.27 12.48
C GLU A 58 0.64 -3.41 11.22
N MET A 59 0.63 -4.59 10.59
CA MET A 59 1.38 -4.80 9.37
C MET A 59 0.93 -3.84 8.26
N VAL A 60 -0.36 -3.68 8.05
CA VAL A 60 -0.90 -2.80 7.00
C VAL A 60 -0.56 -1.35 7.30
N LYS A 61 -0.77 -0.88 8.53
CA LYS A 61 -0.43 0.47 8.98
C LYS A 61 1.04 0.82 8.74
N LYS A 62 1.95 -0.12 9.00
CA LYS A 62 3.39 0.07 8.76
C LYS A 62 3.67 0.43 7.29
N PHE A 63 2.96 -0.18 6.35
CA PHE A 63 3.11 0.13 4.92
C PHE A 63 2.32 1.36 4.48
N GLU A 64 1.26 1.73 5.20
CA GLU A 64 0.42 2.87 4.87
C GLU A 64 0.93 4.19 5.41
N LEU A 65 1.25 4.25 6.72
CA LEU A 65 1.48 5.51 7.44
C LEU A 65 2.89 6.05 7.27
N PHE A 66 3.90 5.18 7.15
CA PHE A 66 5.28 5.63 7.10
C PHE A 66 5.74 5.93 5.67
N SER A 67 6.54 6.98 5.51
CA SER A 67 7.21 7.26 4.25
C SER A 67 8.46 6.39 4.10
N GLY A 68 8.57 5.67 2.98
CA GLY A 68 9.77 4.89 2.66
C GLY A 68 11.04 5.73 2.45
N ARG A 69 10.94 7.08 2.36
CA ARG A 69 12.11 7.97 2.29
C ARG A 69 12.82 8.13 3.64
N LYS A 70 12.07 8.05 4.75
CA LYS A 70 12.59 8.31 6.09
C LYS A 70 12.81 7.05 6.92
N ASN A 71 12.05 5.99 6.63
CA ASN A 71 12.03 4.76 7.42
C ASN A 71 12.15 3.54 6.54
N ASP A 72 12.94 2.56 6.96
CA ASP A 72 12.92 1.23 6.35
C ASP A 72 11.67 0.47 6.83
N LYS A 73 10.67 0.39 5.94
CA LYS A 73 9.41 -0.32 6.24
C LYS A 73 9.57 -1.83 6.34
N PHE A 74 10.66 -2.38 5.84
CA PHE A 74 10.98 -3.81 5.95
C PHE A 74 11.73 -4.17 7.23
N GLN A 75 12.14 -3.19 8.02
CA GLN A 75 12.77 -3.45 9.31
C GLN A 75 11.86 -4.36 10.17
N ASN A 76 12.43 -5.47 10.65
CA ASN A 76 11.72 -6.52 11.42
C ASN A 76 10.59 -7.25 10.66
N ILE A 77 10.61 -7.22 9.32
CA ILE A 77 9.71 -8.00 8.48
C ILE A 77 10.54 -8.95 7.60
N SER A 78 10.19 -10.23 7.62
CA SER A 78 10.82 -11.21 6.74
C SER A 78 10.51 -10.90 5.27
N THR A 79 11.56 -10.72 4.48
CA THR A 79 11.48 -10.48 3.04
C THR A 79 12.28 -11.49 2.26
N VAL A 80 11.84 -11.79 1.06
CA VAL A 80 12.54 -12.63 0.08
C VAL A 80 12.66 -11.84 -1.21
N MET A 81 13.68 -12.10 -2.00
CA MET A 81 13.85 -11.48 -3.32
C MET A 81 13.14 -12.31 -4.39
N ASP A 82 12.43 -11.66 -5.30
CA ASP A 82 11.89 -12.29 -6.48
C ASP A 82 12.95 -12.48 -7.59
N LYS A 83 12.54 -13.03 -8.73
CA LYS A 83 13.43 -13.23 -9.90
C LYS A 83 13.99 -11.93 -10.49
N ASN A 84 13.36 -10.81 -10.16
CA ASN A 84 13.79 -9.46 -10.58
C ASN A 84 14.70 -8.76 -9.55
N ASN A 85 15.09 -9.45 -8.46
CA ASN A 85 15.74 -8.86 -7.29
C ASN A 85 14.89 -7.75 -6.64
N VAL A 86 13.58 -7.99 -6.55
CA VAL A 86 12.65 -7.12 -5.88
C VAL A 86 12.26 -7.77 -4.55
N PRO A 87 12.42 -7.08 -3.41
CA PRO A 87 12.02 -7.62 -2.12
C PRO A 87 10.49 -7.66 -2.00
N TYR A 88 9.97 -8.77 -1.50
CA TYR A 88 8.56 -8.93 -1.16
C TYR A 88 8.38 -9.53 0.24
N VAL A 89 7.21 -9.31 0.82
CA VAL A 89 6.83 -9.82 2.13
C VAL A 89 6.23 -11.21 1.99
N THR A 90 6.57 -12.14 2.90
CA THR A 90 6.04 -13.51 2.91
C THR A 90 5.04 -13.77 4.04
N LYS A 91 5.15 -13.01 5.14
CA LYS A 91 4.25 -13.16 6.30
C LYS A 91 2.84 -12.64 5.96
N ASN A 92 1.82 -13.43 6.25
CA ASN A 92 0.41 -13.09 6.01
C ASN A 92 0.10 -12.78 4.52
N VAL A 93 0.81 -13.45 3.62
CA VAL A 93 0.68 -13.32 2.17
C VAL A 93 0.23 -14.66 1.60
N SER A 94 -0.74 -14.65 0.69
CA SER A 94 -1.17 -15.83 -0.06
C SER A 94 -0.33 -16.05 -1.32
N THR A 95 -0.18 -15.01 -2.12
CA THR A 95 0.45 -15.07 -3.45
C THR A 95 1.31 -13.82 -3.67
N VAL A 96 2.39 -13.97 -4.40
CA VAL A 96 3.23 -12.86 -4.88
C VAL A 96 3.22 -12.84 -6.40
N ILE A 97 3.02 -11.65 -6.97
CA ILE A 97 3.08 -11.40 -8.41
C ILE A 97 4.26 -10.50 -8.69
N SER A 98 5.18 -10.94 -9.53
CA SER A 98 6.32 -10.15 -10.01
C SER A 98 6.06 -9.67 -11.43
N ALA A 99 6.31 -8.38 -11.69
CA ALA A 99 5.98 -7.78 -12.98
C ALA A 99 6.99 -6.74 -13.45
N ASN A 100 7.13 -6.61 -14.76
CA ASN A 100 7.92 -5.58 -15.44
C ASN A 100 7.00 -4.55 -16.09
N VAL A 101 7.24 -3.27 -15.82
CA VAL A 101 6.47 -2.17 -16.40
C VAL A 101 6.75 -2.08 -17.90
N ILE A 102 5.69 -2.14 -18.69
CA ILE A 102 5.73 -2.00 -20.15
C ILE A 102 5.18 -0.66 -20.62
N SER A 103 4.28 -0.03 -19.83
CA SER A 103 3.72 1.29 -20.15
C SER A 103 3.31 2.02 -18.89
N LYS A 104 3.18 3.35 -18.98
CA LYS A 104 2.66 4.20 -17.92
C LYS A 104 1.85 5.34 -18.47
N PHE A 105 0.83 5.79 -17.70
CA PHE A 105 -0.02 6.92 -18.03
C PHE A 105 -0.11 7.87 -16.85
N ASP A 106 0.03 9.16 -17.11
CA ASP A 106 -0.17 10.22 -16.11
C ASP A 106 -1.66 10.52 -15.97
N LEU A 107 -2.21 10.28 -14.79
CA LEU A 107 -3.61 10.55 -14.45
C LEU A 107 -3.74 11.78 -13.53
N GLY A 108 -2.78 12.72 -13.56
CA GLY A 108 -2.76 13.89 -12.69
C GLY A 108 -2.24 13.55 -11.28
N THR A 109 -3.10 13.03 -10.40
CA THR A 109 -2.71 12.67 -9.03
C THR A 109 -1.98 11.33 -8.91
N HIS A 110 -2.17 10.44 -9.90
CA HIS A 110 -1.62 9.08 -9.92
C HIS A 110 -0.93 8.79 -11.24
N THR A 111 0.00 7.85 -11.22
CA THR A 111 0.54 7.18 -12.40
C THR A 111 -0.12 5.80 -12.49
N LEU A 112 -0.75 5.50 -13.63
CA LEU A 112 -1.19 4.16 -13.98
C LEU A 112 -0.02 3.43 -14.64
N PHE A 113 0.43 2.34 -14.04
CA PHE A 113 1.42 1.45 -14.63
C PHE A 113 0.72 0.23 -15.22
N ILE A 114 1.10 -0.13 -16.45
CA ILE A 114 0.78 -1.41 -17.07
C ILE A 114 2.06 -2.24 -17.03
N ALA A 115 1.95 -3.45 -16.52
CA ALA A 115 3.12 -4.31 -16.35
C ALA A 115 2.84 -5.75 -16.78
N GLN A 116 3.79 -6.35 -17.47
CA GLN A 116 3.76 -7.76 -17.85
C GLN A 116 4.12 -8.60 -16.63
N VAL A 117 3.28 -9.57 -16.32
CA VAL A 117 3.54 -10.58 -15.28
C VAL A 117 4.67 -11.49 -15.75
N ILE A 118 5.68 -11.66 -14.92
CA ILE A 118 6.83 -12.52 -15.20
C ILE A 118 6.91 -13.74 -14.30
N ASP A 119 6.28 -13.66 -13.11
CA ASP A 119 6.25 -14.75 -12.14
C ASP A 119 5.05 -14.60 -11.21
N ILE A 120 4.45 -15.74 -10.85
CA ILE A 120 3.42 -15.83 -9.82
C ILE A 120 3.87 -16.93 -8.86
N ASN A 121 3.95 -16.60 -7.58
CA ASN A 121 4.45 -17.50 -6.57
C ASN A 121 3.44 -17.63 -5.42
N ASP A 122 2.84 -18.80 -5.28
CA ASP A 122 1.95 -19.10 -4.17
C ASP A 122 2.79 -19.40 -2.92
N ILE A 123 2.60 -18.56 -1.90
CA ILE A 123 3.35 -18.63 -0.65
C ILE A 123 2.71 -19.65 0.30
N ASN A 124 1.38 -19.66 0.34
CA ASN A 124 0.62 -20.63 1.11
C ASN A 124 -0.79 -20.80 0.52
N ASN A 125 -1.51 -21.84 0.94
CA ASN A 125 -2.88 -22.13 0.49
C ASN A 125 -3.97 -21.29 1.19
N SER A 126 -3.61 -20.20 1.86
CA SER A 126 -4.58 -19.36 2.53
C SER A 126 -5.33 -18.48 1.53
N LYS A 127 -6.61 -18.25 1.79
CA LYS A 127 -7.43 -17.39 0.94
C LYS A 127 -6.98 -15.93 1.04
N PRO A 128 -6.86 -15.21 -0.09
CA PRO A 128 -6.64 -13.78 -0.08
C PRO A 128 -7.76 -13.06 0.68
N ILE A 129 -7.40 -11.95 1.35
CA ILE A 129 -8.39 -11.08 1.96
C ILE A 129 -8.90 -10.09 0.90
N THR A 130 -10.22 -9.96 0.79
CA THR A 130 -10.80 -8.91 -0.04
C THR A 130 -10.75 -7.56 0.68
N TYR A 131 -10.83 -6.45 -0.08
CA TYR A 131 -10.84 -5.11 0.51
C TYR A 131 -12.03 -4.92 1.47
N ASP A 132 -13.21 -5.44 1.13
CA ASP A 132 -14.39 -5.39 1.99
C ASP A 132 -14.21 -6.18 3.29
N GLU A 133 -13.65 -7.39 3.22
CA GLU A 133 -13.30 -8.19 4.41
C GLU A 133 -12.26 -7.48 5.27
N TYR A 134 -11.25 -6.85 4.66
CA TYR A 134 -10.24 -6.08 5.37
C TYR A 134 -10.88 -4.90 6.13
N GLN A 135 -11.72 -4.11 5.47
CA GLN A 135 -12.42 -3.01 6.10
C GLN A 135 -13.28 -3.47 7.29
N LYS A 136 -14.06 -4.55 7.12
CA LYS A 136 -14.93 -5.07 8.18
C LYS A 136 -14.17 -5.72 9.34
N ASN A 137 -13.16 -6.52 9.05
CA ASN A 137 -12.53 -7.37 10.05
C ASN A 137 -11.32 -6.74 10.72
N VAL A 138 -10.63 -5.82 10.05
CA VAL A 138 -9.41 -5.20 10.55
C VAL A 138 -9.67 -3.76 10.99
N VAL A 139 -10.18 -2.92 10.08
CA VAL A 139 -10.37 -1.49 10.35
C VAL A 139 -11.48 -1.22 11.36
N LEU A 140 -12.65 -1.87 11.23
CA LEU A 140 -13.78 -1.63 12.14
C LEU A 140 -13.52 -2.17 13.54
N LYS A 141 -12.85 -3.31 13.69
CA LYS A 141 -12.50 -3.84 15.02
C LYS A 141 -11.55 -2.91 15.77
N GLU A 142 -10.67 -2.20 15.06
CA GLU A 142 -9.78 -1.22 15.69
C GLU A 142 -10.49 0.08 16.06
N LYS A 143 -11.38 0.58 15.19
CA LYS A 143 -12.21 1.76 15.54
C LYS A 143 -12.98 1.54 16.85
N ASN A 144 -13.46 0.34 17.11
CA ASN A 144 -14.13 0.00 18.35
C ASN A 144 -13.18 -0.11 19.57
N LYS A 145 -11.89 -0.38 19.38
CA LYS A 145 -10.87 -0.33 20.45
C LYS A 145 -10.36 1.09 20.71
N ALA A 146 -10.44 1.96 19.73
CA ALA A 146 -9.83 3.29 19.75
C ALA A 146 -10.70 4.38 20.41
N SER A 147 -11.87 4.06 20.98
CA SER A 147 -12.73 5.04 21.67
C SER A 147 -12.10 5.72 22.90
N SER A 148 -10.88 5.33 23.28
CA SER A 148 -10.09 5.93 24.36
C SER A 148 -8.75 6.53 23.95
N GLN A 149 -8.41 6.57 22.65
CA GLN A 149 -7.10 6.99 22.17
C GLN A 149 -7.11 8.42 21.59
N HIS A 150 -6.02 9.16 21.81
CA HIS A 150 -5.85 10.55 21.37
C HIS A 150 -5.60 10.61 19.85
N ILE A 151 -6.48 11.31 19.10
CA ILE A 151 -6.35 11.52 17.66
C ILE A 151 -5.28 12.58 17.41
N ILE A 152 -4.34 12.30 16.50
CA ILE A 152 -3.27 13.20 16.12
C ILE A 152 -3.33 13.65 14.66
N GLY A 153 -4.19 13.01 13.86
CA GLY A 153 -4.35 13.34 12.45
C GLY A 153 -5.48 12.55 11.78
N TRP A 154 -5.66 12.82 10.50
CA TRP A 154 -6.71 12.23 9.66
C TRP A 154 -6.16 11.87 8.30
N LYS A 155 -6.43 10.67 7.80
CA LYS A 155 -5.93 10.17 6.51
C LYS A 155 -7.07 9.97 5.53
N CYS A 156 -6.94 10.54 4.36
CA CYS A 156 -7.87 10.30 3.26
C CYS A 156 -7.76 8.86 2.75
N ARG A 157 -8.85 8.10 2.82
CA ARG A 157 -8.93 6.71 2.32
C ARG A 157 -8.69 6.61 0.83
N ARG A 158 -9.00 7.67 0.07
CA ARG A 158 -8.92 7.67 -1.38
C ARG A 158 -7.51 7.86 -1.91
N CYS A 159 -6.80 8.88 -1.43
CA CYS A 159 -5.49 9.28 -1.99
C CYS A 159 -4.33 9.20 -0.99
N GLY A 160 -4.61 8.89 0.29
CA GLY A 160 -3.60 8.79 1.33
C GLY A 160 -3.09 10.14 1.87
N TYR A 161 -3.69 11.27 1.48
CA TYR A 161 -3.39 12.57 2.08
C TYR A 161 -3.60 12.53 3.59
N VAL A 162 -2.65 13.10 4.36
CA VAL A 162 -2.73 13.19 5.82
C VAL A 162 -2.90 14.64 6.24
N HIS A 163 -3.97 14.90 6.97
CA HIS A 163 -4.20 16.14 7.70
C HIS A 163 -3.77 15.95 9.16
N ILE A 164 -2.82 16.77 9.64
CA ILE A 164 -2.34 16.73 11.03
C ILE A 164 -3.24 17.61 11.89
N GLY A 165 -3.78 17.06 12.98
CA GLY A 165 -4.64 17.74 13.92
C GLY A 165 -5.68 16.81 14.53
N GLU A 166 -6.12 17.09 15.75
CA GLU A 166 -7.08 16.27 16.50
C GLU A 166 -8.48 16.32 15.89
N ILE A 167 -8.83 17.44 15.27
CA ILE A 167 -10.16 17.68 14.72
C ILE A 167 -10.07 17.90 13.20
N LEU A 168 -10.85 17.14 12.44
CA LEU A 168 -11.06 17.39 11.03
C LEU A 168 -12.30 18.29 10.86
N PRO A 169 -12.18 19.50 10.28
CA PRO A 169 -13.33 20.39 10.07
C PRO A 169 -14.47 19.72 9.30
N ASN A 170 -15.72 20.07 9.61
CA ASN A 170 -16.89 19.45 8.96
C ASN A 170 -16.94 19.70 7.44
N ASN A 171 -16.42 20.83 6.99
CA ASN A 171 -16.34 21.22 5.59
C ASN A 171 -14.98 20.92 4.96
N PHE A 172 -14.17 20.06 5.59
CA PHE A 172 -12.84 19.74 5.07
C PHE A 172 -12.92 19.01 3.73
N ILE A 173 -12.15 19.50 2.77
CA ILE A 173 -12.00 18.90 1.45
C ILE A 173 -10.54 18.51 1.26
N CYS A 174 -10.32 17.27 0.84
CA CYS A 174 -8.99 16.77 0.56
C CYS A 174 -8.30 17.60 -0.54
N PRO A 175 -7.14 18.22 -0.27
CA PRO A 175 -6.46 19.07 -1.25
C PRO A 175 -5.89 18.31 -2.45
N LEU A 176 -5.79 16.97 -2.35
CA LEU A 176 -5.24 16.16 -3.44
C LEU A 176 -6.33 15.53 -4.33
N CYS A 177 -7.49 15.16 -3.78
CA CYS A 177 -8.49 14.41 -4.55
C CYS A 177 -9.92 14.95 -4.44
N GLY A 178 -10.12 16.07 -3.72
CA GLY A 178 -11.42 16.74 -3.61
C GLY A 178 -12.47 16.02 -2.76
N ARG A 179 -12.13 14.94 -2.04
CA ARG A 179 -13.05 14.19 -1.19
C ARG A 179 -13.33 14.90 0.13
N GLY A 180 -14.57 14.76 0.61
CA GLY A 180 -15.00 15.34 1.87
C GLY A 180 -14.54 14.58 3.11
N LYS A 181 -14.90 15.09 4.29
CA LYS A 181 -14.56 14.57 5.61
C LYS A 181 -14.88 13.07 5.78
N ASP A 182 -15.98 12.60 5.23
CA ASP A 182 -16.45 11.21 5.39
C ASP A 182 -15.50 10.18 4.77
N ASP A 183 -14.60 10.63 3.89
CA ASP A 183 -13.55 9.80 3.30
C ASP A 183 -12.24 9.79 4.11
N PHE A 184 -12.25 10.29 5.35
CA PHE A 184 -11.06 10.33 6.21
C PHE A 184 -11.19 9.39 7.41
N ASP A 185 -10.09 8.71 7.73
CA ASP A 185 -9.93 7.90 8.93
C ASP A 185 -9.02 8.60 9.94
N PRO A 186 -9.30 8.51 11.27
CA PRO A 186 -8.44 9.09 12.30
C PRO A 186 -7.11 8.32 12.42
N ILE A 187 -6.06 9.05 12.74
CA ILE A 187 -4.73 8.54 13.12
C ILE A 187 -4.55 8.77 14.62
N PHE A 188 -4.15 7.73 15.36
CA PHE A 188 -3.97 7.78 16.81
C PHE A 188 -2.50 7.86 17.20
N LYS A 189 -2.18 8.43 18.38
CA LYS A 189 -0.82 8.69 18.86
C LYS A 189 0.07 7.44 18.89
N GLU A 190 -0.44 6.30 19.34
CA GLU A 190 0.32 5.05 19.42
C GLU A 190 0.77 4.49 18.06
N GLU A 191 0.21 4.97 16.96
CA GLU A 191 0.57 4.52 15.60
C GLU A 191 1.86 5.16 15.07
N ILE A 192 2.44 6.13 15.78
CA ILE A 192 3.62 6.89 15.32
C ILE A 192 4.87 6.63 16.18
N GLU A 193 4.71 6.16 17.42
CA GLU A 193 5.84 5.97 18.35
C GLU A 193 6.53 4.59 18.25
N ASN A 194 6.13 3.70 17.31
CA ASN A 194 6.74 2.37 17.09
C ASN A 194 7.40 2.23 15.71
#